data_3e46dfd656efef69fddc59bdc321deb4
#
_entry.id   3e46dfd656efef69fddc59bdc321deb4
#
_cell.length_a   1.000
_cell.length_b   1.000
_cell.length_c   1.000
_cell.angle_alpha   90.00
_cell.angle_beta   90.00
_cell.angle_gamma   90.00
#
_symmetry.space_group_name_H-M   'P 1'
#
loop_
_entity.id
_entity.type
_entity.pdbx_description
1 polymer ?
#
loop_
_entity_poly.entity_id
_entity_poly.type
_entity_poly.pdbx_seq_one_letter_code
_entity_poly.pdbx_strand_id
1 'polypeptide(L)'
;LTGAGLVLLAGAVIGFWFKAPEFGTADLDPANRFREPALRLDFRGRSGPIMVMVDYVIDIGDTPEFLRLMARRRASRRRNGARNWALLRDLENPRHWSESYHIATWDEYVRHNLRGTRADDEVILALRALHRGDGNPEVHRMIERHSVSPQDDLPLIGKMDV
;
A
#
# COMPACT_ATOMS: atom_id res chain seq x y z
N LEU A 1 -10.60 6.66 -51.66
CA LEU A 1 -10.44 5.33 -51.01
C LEU A 1 -9.02 5.01 -50.57
N THR A 2 -7.99 5.82 -50.89
CA THR A 2 -6.57 5.56 -50.57
C THR A 2 -6.11 6.12 -49.22
N GLY A 3 -6.82 7.10 -48.63
CA GLY A 3 -6.43 7.72 -47.35
C GLY A 3 -6.70 6.85 -46.11
N ALA A 4 -7.80 6.10 -46.10
CA ALA A 4 -8.19 5.27 -44.94
C ALA A 4 -7.24 4.07 -44.73
N GLY A 5 -6.70 3.50 -45.81
CA GLY A 5 -5.75 2.39 -45.73
C GLY A 5 -4.40 2.78 -45.09
N LEU A 6 -3.93 4.00 -45.36
CA LEU A 6 -2.65 4.52 -44.84
C LEU A 6 -2.75 4.79 -43.32
N VAL A 7 -3.89 5.26 -42.83
CA VAL A 7 -4.11 5.50 -41.38
C VAL A 7 -4.17 4.19 -40.60
N LEU A 8 -4.80 3.15 -41.16
CA LEU A 8 -4.86 1.81 -40.55
C LEU A 8 -3.48 1.13 -40.49
N LEU A 9 -2.65 1.28 -41.55
CA LEU A 9 -1.29 0.77 -41.55
C LEU A 9 -0.40 1.49 -40.54
N ALA A 10 -0.51 2.81 -40.40
CA ALA A 10 0.23 3.57 -39.39
C ALA A 10 -0.18 3.17 -37.97
N GLY A 11 -1.46 2.92 -37.72
CA GLY A 11 -1.97 2.43 -36.44
C GLY A 11 -1.42 1.04 -36.07
N ALA A 12 -1.34 0.13 -37.03
CA ALA A 12 -0.80 -1.22 -36.86
C ALA A 12 0.70 -1.20 -36.53
N VAL A 13 1.48 -0.35 -37.18
CA VAL A 13 2.92 -0.19 -36.92
C VAL A 13 3.19 0.39 -35.54
N ILE A 14 2.41 1.39 -35.13
CA ILE A 14 2.50 1.96 -33.76
C ILE A 14 2.13 0.91 -32.71
N GLY A 15 1.09 0.11 -32.92
CA GLY A 15 0.71 -0.99 -32.04
C GLY A 15 1.77 -2.09 -31.89
N PHE A 16 2.59 -2.31 -32.92
CA PHE A 16 3.68 -3.29 -32.90
C PHE A 16 4.93 -2.78 -32.14
N TRP A 17 5.12 -1.47 -32.07
CA TRP A 17 6.23 -0.84 -31.33
C TRP A 17 5.91 -0.60 -29.85
N PHE A 18 4.64 -0.43 -29.52
CA PHE A 18 4.19 -0.41 -28.13
C PHE A 18 3.85 -1.83 -27.69
N LYS A 19 4.88 -2.60 -27.31
CA LYS A 19 4.67 -3.86 -26.63
C LYS A 19 3.83 -3.59 -25.38
N ALA A 20 2.57 -4.03 -25.36
CA ALA A 20 1.76 -4.00 -24.16
C ALA A 20 2.59 -4.67 -23.03
N PRO A 21 2.70 -4.07 -21.84
CA PRO A 21 3.38 -4.72 -20.74
C PRO A 21 2.76 -6.11 -20.59
N GLU A 22 3.60 -7.14 -20.69
CA GLU A 22 3.16 -8.50 -20.40
C GLU A 22 2.59 -8.45 -18.98
N PHE A 23 1.27 -8.59 -18.88
CA PHE A 23 0.64 -8.90 -17.61
C PHE A 23 1.21 -10.26 -17.22
N GLY A 24 2.31 -10.23 -16.43
CA GLY A 24 2.90 -11.44 -15.92
C GLY A 24 1.80 -12.29 -15.30
N THR A 25 1.96 -13.59 -15.30
CA THR A 25 1.05 -14.59 -14.70
C THR A 25 0.99 -14.44 -13.18
N ALA A 26 0.62 -13.24 -12.69
CA ALA A 26 0.45 -12.99 -11.28
C ALA A 26 -0.80 -13.74 -10.81
N ASP A 27 -0.65 -14.57 -9.78
CA ASP A 27 -1.77 -15.25 -9.14
C ASP A 27 -2.64 -14.19 -8.45
N LEU A 28 -3.81 -13.93 -9.03
CA LEU A 28 -4.76 -12.91 -8.55
C LEU A 28 -5.85 -13.49 -7.63
N ASP A 29 -5.75 -14.76 -7.24
CA ASP A 29 -6.67 -15.35 -6.27
C ASP A 29 -6.61 -14.59 -4.93
N PRO A 30 -7.75 -14.40 -4.23
CA PRO A 30 -7.79 -13.73 -2.95
C PRO A 30 -6.94 -14.44 -1.89
N ALA A 31 -6.12 -13.70 -1.17
CA ALA A 31 -5.23 -14.25 -0.16
C ALA A 31 -5.92 -14.60 1.17
N ASN A 32 -7.06 -13.99 1.46
CA ASN A 32 -7.92 -14.20 2.65
C ASN A 32 -7.18 -14.18 4.01
N ARG A 33 -6.10 -13.39 4.15
CA ARG A 33 -5.23 -13.37 5.35
C ARG A 33 -5.40 -12.15 6.24
N PHE A 34 -6.25 -11.20 5.82
CA PHE A 34 -6.45 -9.99 6.62
C PHE A 34 -7.20 -10.31 7.91
N ARG A 35 -6.63 -9.90 9.03
CA ARG A 35 -7.31 -9.86 10.32
C ARG A 35 -7.41 -8.39 10.74
N GLU A 36 -8.62 -7.97 11.07
CA GLU A 36 -8.85 -6.62 11.55
C GLU A 36 -8.14 -6.41 12.89
N PRO A 37 -7.35 -5.32 13.04
CA PRO A 37 -6.64 -5.07 14.28
C PRO A 37 -7.61 -4.65 15.39
N ALA A 38 -7.26 -4.93 16.64
CA ALA A 38 -7.97 -4.41 17.78
C ALA A 38 -7.80 -2.89 17.88
N LEU A 39 -8.90 -2.16 17.80
CA LEU A 39 -8.91 -0.70 17.89
C LEU A 39 -9.10 -0.24 19.32
N ARG A 40 -8.52 0.91 19.66
CA ARG A 40 -8.64 1.55 20.98
C ARG A 40 -9.46 2.83 20.95
N LEU A 41 -9.60 3.44 19.76
CA LEU A 41 -10.41 4.63 19.56
C LEU A 41 -11.79 4.23 19.06
N ASP A 42 -12.83 4.84 19.61
CA ASP A 42 -14.21 4.67 19.15
C ASP A 42 -14.47 5.62 17.97
N PHE A 43 -14.60 5.06 16.78
CA PHE A 43 -14.91 5.79 15.56
C PHE A 43 -15.77 4.95 14.62
N ARG A 44 -16.41 5.61 13.68
CA ARG A 44 -17.29 4.94 12.72
C ARG A 44 -16.49 4.39 11.53
N GLY A 45 -16.97 3.33 10.89
CA GLY A 45 -16.34 2.76 9.69
C GLY A 45 -16.15 3.77 8.55
N ARG A 46 -16.97 4.84 8.50
CA ARG A 46 -16.85 5.95 7.55
C ARG A 46 -15.84 7.04 7.97
N SER A 47 -15.28 6.95 9.16
CA SER A 47 -14.28 7.91 9.63
C SER A 47 -12.98 7.77 8.86
N GLY A 48 -12.32 8.88 8.61
CA GLY A 48 -11.05 8.97 7.86
C GLY A 48 -10.71 10.43 7.53
N PRO A 49 -9.66 10.69 6.76
CA PRO A 49 -8.76 9.69 6.12
C PRO A 49 -7.95 8.87 7.12
N ILE A 50 -7.65 7.62 6.74
CA ILE A 50 -6.74 6.75 7.49
C ILE A 50 -5.37 6.79 6.84
N MET A 51 -4.37 7.23 7.58
CA MET A 51 -2.96 7.13 7.19
C MET A 51 -2.39 5.82 7.72
N VAL A 52 -1.73 5.07 6.86
CA VAL A 52 -1.03 3.84 7.23
C VAL A 52 0.45 4.04 6.99
N MET A 53 1.27 3.70 7.99
CA MET A 53 2.72 3.64 7.88
C MET A 53 3.19 2.23 8.17
N VAL A 54 4.21 1.78 7.43
CA VAL A 54 4.86 0.48 7.65
C VAL A 54 6.36 0.71 7.68
N ASP A 55 7.00 0.38 8.79
CA ASP A 55 8.40 0.64 9.03
C ASP A 55 9.25 -0.62 8.80
N TYR A 56 10.35 -0.43 8.08
CA TYR A 56 11.29 -1.47 7.70
C TYR A 56 12.70 -1.11 8.13
N VAL A 57 13.45 -2.10 8.56
CA VAL A 57 14.92 -2.02 8.74
C VAL A 57 15.54 -2.88 7.66
N ILE A 58 16.28 -2.29 6.72
CA ILE A 58 16.83 -2.97 5.55
C ILE A 58 18.34 -2.80 5.51
N ASP A 59 19.07 -3.88 5.31
CA ASP A 59 20.51 -3.79 5.10
C ASP A 59 20.84 -3.05 3.81
N ILE A 60 21.93 -2.28 3.84
CA ILE A 60 22.32 -1.43 2.69
C ILE A 60 22.49 -2.27 1.41
N GLY A 61 23.04 -3.48 1.53
CA GLY A 61 23.25 -4.39 0.40
C GLY A 61 21.94 -4.91 -0.19
N ASP A 62 20.86 -5.00 0.59
CA ASP A 62 19.55 -5.48 0.15
C ASP A 62 18.67 -4.36 -0.45
N THR A 63 19.16 -3.10 -0.41
CA THR A 63 18.38 -1.94 -0.90
C THR A 63 17.87 -2.09 -2.34
N PRO A 64 18.63 -2.56 -3.33
CA PRO A 64 18.13 -2.70 -4.71
C PRO A 64 16.94 -3.65 -4.80
N GLU A 65 17.01 -4.80 -4.12
CA GLU A 65 15.93 -5.78 -4.10
C GLU A 65 14.71 -5.26 -3.34
N PHE A 66 14.93 -4.60 -2.20
CA PHE A 66 13.87 -3.93 -1.45
C PHE A 66 13.11 -2.94 -2.32
N LEU A 67 13.80 -2.06 -3.04
CA LEU A 67 13.17 -1.06 -3.92
C LEU A 67 12.39 -1.72 -5.07
N ARG A 68 12.88 -2.83 -5.63
CA ARG A 68 12.17 -3.61 -6.64
C ARG A 68 10.85 -4.17 -6.10
N LEU A 69 10.87 -4.73 -4.90
CA LEU A 69 9.66 -5.23 -4.22
C LEU A 69 8.70 -4.10 -3.88
N MET A 70 9.21 -2.95 -3.42
CA MET A 70 8.39 -1.77 -3.10
C MET A 70 7.72 -1.17 -4.33
N ALA A 71 8.33 -1.25 -5.51
CA ALA A 71 7.68 -0.85 -6.75
C ALA A 71 6.44 -1.72 -7.06
N ARG A 72 6.54 -3.05 -6.88
CA ARG A 72 5.40 -3.98 -7.00
C ARG A 72 4.33 -3.68 -5.95
N ARG A 73 4.75 -3.46 -4.70
CA ARG A 73 3.85 -3.14 -3.59
C ARG A 73 3.10 -1.82 -3.83
N ARG A 74 3.79 -0.79 -4.33
CA ARG A 74 3.15 0.48 -4.73
C ARG A 74 2.05 0.27 -5.75
N ALA A 75 2.30 -0.54 -6.78
CA ALA A 75 1.30 -0.84 -7.80
C ALA A 75 0.06 -1.53 -7.22
N SER A 76 0.26 -2.51 -6.33
CA SER A 76 -0.81 -3.19 -5.61
C SER A 76 -1.61 -2.22 -4.72
N ARG A 77 -0.93 -1.39 -3.91
CA ARG A 77 -1.57 -0.39 -3.05
C ARG A 77 -2.47 0.56 -3.85
N ARG A 78 -1.96 1.10 -4.97
CA ARG A 78 -2.73 2.01 -5.83
C ARG A 78 -3.92 1.33 -6.49
N ARG A 79 -3.75 0.11 -6.98
CA ARG A 79 -4.84 -0.70 -7.56
C ARG A 79 -5.98 -0.90 -6.54
N ASN A 80 -5.65 -1.07 -5.27
CA ASN A 80 -6.60 -1.31 -4.19
C ASN A 80 -7.10 -0.02 -3.51
N GLY A 81 -6.87 1.17 -4.09
CA GLY A 81 -7.46 2.43 -3.65
C GLY A 81 -6.59 3.31 -2.74
N ALA A 82 -5.34 2.93 -2.49
CA ALA A 82 -4.41 3.77 -1.74
C ALA A 82 -4.05 5.05 -2.51
N ARG A 83 -4.02 6.17 -1.80
CA ARG A 83 -3.64 7.50 -2.29
C ARG A 83 -2.39 7.99 -1.58
N ASN A 84 -1.74 8.99 -2.14
CA ASN A 84 -0.58 9.66 -1.55
C ASN A 84 0.51 8.67 -1.06
N TRP A 85 0.72 7.59 -1.83
CA TRP A 85 1.75 6.63 -1.49
C TRP A 85 3.14 7.24 -1.58
N ALA A 86 3.92 7.09 -0.53
CA ALA A 86 5.31 7.50 -0.45
C ALA A 86 6.16 6.38 0.17
N LEU A 87 7.42 6.33 -0.24
CA LEU A 87 8.46 5.56 0.41
C LEU A 87 9.50 6.54 0.92
N LEU A 88 9.71 6.55 2.21
CA LEU A 88 10.60 7.46 2.91
C LEU A 88 11.83 6.69 3.37
N ARG A 89 12.98 7.35 3.37
CA ARG A 89 14.22 6.83 3.94
C ARG A 89 14.71 7.80 5.00
N ASP A 90 15.07 7.27 6.15
CA ASP A 90 15.63 8.06 7.23
C ASP A 90 16.99 8.65 6.82
N LEU A 91 17.19 9.94 7.10
CA LEU A 91 18.42 10.66 6.75
C LEU A 91 19.58 10.38 7.73
N GLU A 92 19.24 10.06 8.97
CA GLU A 92 20.23 9.78 10.02
C GLU A 92 20.57 8.30 10.07
N ASN A 93 19.56 7.43 9.85
CA ASN A 93 19.74 5.99 9.79
C ASN A 93 19.29 5.43 8.42
N PRO A 94 20.20 5.32 7.44
CA PRO A 94 19.87 4.91 6.08
C PRO A 94 19.38 3.48 5.91
N ARG A 95 19.33 2.67 7.00
CA ARG A 95 18.69 1.36 7.02
C ARG A 95 17.20 1.43 7.31
N HIS A 96 16.70 2.55 7.86
CA HIS A 96 15.30 2.73 8.19
C HIS A 96 14.52 3.28 6.99
N TRP A 97 13.40 2.63 6.70
CA TRP A 97 12.49 2.97 5.63
C TRP A 97 11.06 2.96 6.14
N SER A 98 10.22 3.89 5.67
CA SER A 98 8.81 3.95 5.98
C SER A 98 7.98 4.00 4.69
N GLU A 99 7.11 3.00 4.47
CA GLU A 99 6.03 3.09 3.49
C GLU A 99 4.88 3.87 4.10
N SER A 100 4.37 4.90 3.44
CA SER A 100 3.15 5.59 3.87
C SER A 100 2.12 5.69 2.75
N TYR A 101 0.84 5.64 3.11
CA TYR A 101 -0.26 5.86 2.17
C TYR A 101 -1.54 6.21 2.91
N HIS A 102 -2.51 6.79 2.19
CA HIS A 102 -3.82 7.16 2.73
C HIS A 102 -4.92 6.31 2.11
N ILE A 103 -5.91 5.99 2.93
CA ILE A 103 -7.18 5.38 2.53
C ILE A 103 -8.30 6.30 3.00
N ALA A 104 -9.37 6.44 2.20
CA ALA A 104 -10.41 7.43 2.45
C ALA A 104 -11.15 7.21 3.78
N THR A 105 -11.43 5.96 4.15
CA THR A 105 -12.16 5.61 5.38
C THR A 105 -11.68 4.29 5.96
N TRP A 106 -12.08 3.98 7.20
CA TRP A 106 -11.79 2.68 7.81
C TRP A 106 -12.41 1.52 7.02
N ASP A 107 -13.66 1.63 6.59
CA ASP A 107 -14.31 0.59 5.78
C ASP A 107 -13.54 0.34 4.48
N GLU A 108 -13.02 1.39 3.84
CA GLU A 108 -12.16 1.23 2.66
C GLU A 108 -10.81 0.60 3.01
N TYR A 109 -10.24 0.86 4.19
CA TYR A 109 -9.03 0.21 4.67
C TYR A 109 -9.24 -1.30 4.83
N VAL A 110 -10.36 -1.72 5.42
CA VAL A 110 -10.72 -3.14 5.55
C VAL A 110 -10.86 -3.77 4.16
N ARG A 111 -11.64 -3.15 3.26
CA ARG A 111 -11.80 -3.62 1.87
C ARG A 111 -10.48 -3.66 1.09
N HIS A 112 -9.63 -2.66 1.28
CA HIS A 112 -8.30 -2.62 0.66
C HIS A 112 -7.46 -3.86 1.01
N ASN A 113 -7.48 -4.27 2.27
CA ASN A 113 -6.72 -5.42 2.73
C ASN A 113 -7.37 -6.76 2.36
N LEU A 114 -8.70 -6.81 2.24
CA LEU A 114 -9.42 -8.01 1.77
C LEU A 114 -9.23 -8.27 0.27
N ARG A 115 -8.88 -7.26 -0.53
CA ARG A 115 -8.59 -7.38 -1.97
C ARG A 115 -7.17 -7.84 -2.27
N GLY A 116 -6.35 -8.12 -1.26
CA GLY A 116 -5.00 -8.66 -1.45
C GLY A 116 -5.04 -9.99 -2.20
N THR A 117 -4.15 -10.15 -3.16
CA THR A 117 -4.00 -11.37 -3.96
C THR A 117 -2.83 -12.21 -3.45
N ARG A 118 -2.71 -13.46 -3.90
CA ARG A 118 -1.55 -14.32 -3.57
C ARG A 118 -0.24 -13.71 -4.06
N ALA A 119 -0.24 -13.08 -5.24
CA ALA A 119 0.94 -12.36 -5.74
C ALA A 119 1.34 -11.16 -4.85
N ASP A 120 0.37 -10.51 -4.20
CA ASP A 120 0.63 -9.48 -3.21
C ASP A 120 1.24 -10.08 -1.93
N ASP A 121 0.77 -11.26 -1.51
CA ASP A 121 1.32 -12.00 -0.37
C ASP A 121 2.78 -12.40 -0.58
N GLU A 122 3.15 -12.86 -1.77
CA GLU A 122 4.55 -13.17 -2.11
C GLU A 122 5.46 -11.96 -1.89
N VAL A 123 5.00 -10.77 -2.33
CA VAL A 123 5.74 -9.53 -2.11
C VAL A 123 5.85 -9.20 -0.63
N ILE A 124 4.79 -9.39 0.15
CA ILE A 124 4.79 -9.16 1.60
C ILE A 124 5.77 -10.11 2.29
N LEU A 125 5.78 -11.39 1.94
CA LEU A 125 6.69 -12.38 2.51
C LEU A 125 8.15 -12.07 2.16
N ALA A 126 8.43 -11.68 0.91
CA ALA A 126 9.77 -11.28 0.48
C ALA A 126 10.25 -10.02 1.22
N LEU A 127 9.40 -9.01 1.41
CA LEU A 127 9.72 -7.81 2.19
C LEU A 127 10.00 -8.13 3.66
N ARG A 128 9.25 -9.05 4.26
CA ARG A 128 9.50 -9.53 5.62
C ARG A 128 10.85 -10.27 5.73
N ALA A 129 11.21 -11.04 4.73
CA ALA A 129 12.50 -11.75 4.70
C ALA A 129 13.71 -10.80 4.61
N LEU A 130 13.54 -9.62 4.00
CA LEU A 130 14.55 -8.57 3.95
C LEU A 130 14.61 -7.72 5.24
N HIS A 131 13.54 -7.71 6.04
CA HIS A 131 13.49 -6.92 7.26
C HIS A 131 14.46 -7.45 8.32
N ARG A 132 15.21 -6.55 8.96
CA ARG A 132 16.23 -6.83 9.98
C ARG A 132 15.90 -6.25 11.36
N GLY A 133 14.68 -5.73 11.54
CA GLY A 133 14.17 -5.31 12.85
C GLY A 133 13.63 -6.50 13.66
N ASP A 134 13.25 -6.23 14.88
CA ASP A 134 12.65 -7.23 15.77
C ASP A 134 11.24 -7.62 15.28
N GLY A 135 11.08 -8.88 14.91
CA GLY A 135 9.79 -9.41 14.47
C GLY A 135 9.38 -9.03 13.05
N ASN A 136 8.11 -8.69 12.85
CA ASN A 136 7.59 -8.22 11.57
C ASN A 136 7.73 -6.70 11.44
N PRO A 137 7.75 -6.15 10.22
CA PRO A 137 7.64 -4.71 10.01
C PRO A 137 6.46 -4.12 10.79
N GLU A 138 6.73 -3.04 11.53
CA GLU A 138 5.72 -2.38 12.36
C GLU A 138 4.71 -1.64 11.49
N VAL A 139 3.42 -1.73 11.85
CA VAL A 139 2.33 -1.11 11.08
C VAL A 139 1.56 -0.17 11.97
N HIS A 140 1.68 1.14 11.69
CA HIS A 140 0.91 2.19 12.34
C HIS A 140 -0.32 2.54 11.50
N ARG A 141 -1.44 2.73 12.16
CA ARG A 141 -2.71 3.15 11.56
C ARG A 141 -3.20 4.37 12.32
N MET A 142 -3.27 5.48 11.63
CA MET A 142 -3.60 6.76 12.21
C MET A 142 -4.80 7.35 11.51
N ILE A 143 -5.70 7.95 12.27
CA ILE A 143 -6.78 8.75 11.70
C ILE A 143 -6.34 10.20 11.66
N GLU A 144 -6.54 10.84 10.50
CA GLU A 144 -6.22 12.25 10.34
C GLU A 144 -7.23 13.11 11.10
N ARG A 145 -6.73 14.05 11.89
CA ARG A 145 -7.57 15.03 12.58
C ARG A 145 -7.65 16.30 11.74
N HIS A 146 -8.86 16.77 11.52
CA HIS A 146 -9.13 18.04 10.85
C HIS A 146 -9.10 19.25 11.78
N SER A 147 -9.02 19.00 13.08
CA SER A 147 -9.03 20.01 14.13
C SER A 147 -8.10 19.62 15.28
N VAL A 148 -7.57 20.62 15.96
CA VAL A 148 -6.81 20.46 17.22
C VAL A 148 -7.66 20.75 18.45
N SER A 149 -8.97 20.94 18.25
CA SER A 149 -9.92 21.18 19.35
C SER A 149 -10.08 19.93 20.23
N PRO A 150 -9.99 20.04 21.56
CA PRO A 150 -10.22 18.90 22.47
C PRO A 150 -11.62 18.30 22.34
N GLN A 151 -12.64 19.09 21.95
CA GLN A 151 -14.01 18.64 21.78
C GLN A 151 -14.19 17.67 20.60
N ASP A 152 -13.26 17.71 19.65
CA ASP A 152 -13.27 16.84 18.46
C ASP A 152 -12.43 15.56 18.68
N ASP A 153 -12.01 15.28 19.91
CA ASP A 153 -11.24 14.07 20.18
C ASP A 153 -12.11 12.82 20.14
N LEU A 154 -11.53 11.74 19.66
CA LEU A 154 -12.21 10.46 19.59
C LEU A 154 -12.15 9.76 20.95
N PRO A 155 -13.28 9.28 21.49
CA PRO A 155 -13.28 8.57 22.76
C PRO A 155 -12.53 7.23 22.64
N LEU A 156 -12.00 6.75 23.76
CA LEU A 156 -11.42 5.42 23.84
C LEU A 156 -12.52 4.36 23.94
N ILE A 157 -12.32 3.24 23.26
CA ILE A 157 -13.18 2.05 23.43
C ILE A 157 -12.86 1.44 24.80
N GLY A 158 -13.87 1.37 25.65
CA GLY A 158 -13.74 0.88 27.01
C GLY A 158 -13.03 1.91 27.90
N LYS A 159 -13.79 2.87 28.48
CA LYS A 159 -13.33 3.56 29.67
C LYS A 159 -12.91 2.51 30.69
N MET A 160 -11.62 2.41 30.95
CA MET A 160 -11.20 1.82 32.21
C MET A 160 -11.67 2.80 33.27
N ASP A 161 -12.78 2.49 33.97
CA ASP A 161 -13.13 3.12 35.21
C ASP A 161 -11.96 2.83 36.17
N VAL A 162 -11.21 3.87 36.50
CA VAL A 162 -10.20 3.89 37.55
C VAL A 162 -10.88 4.24 38.86
#